data_e913c0abf3c9f5f6a76f75cfa595b759
#
_entry.id   e913c0abf3c9f5f6a76f75cfa595b759
#
_cell.length_a   1.000
_cell.length_b   1.000
_cell.length_c   1.000
_cell.angle_alpha   90.00
_cell.angle_beta   90.00
_cell.angle_gamma   90.00
#
_symmetry.space_group_name_H-M   'P 1'
#
loop_
_entity.id
_entity.type
_entity.pdbx_description
1 polymer ?
#
loop_
_entity_poly.entity_id
_entity_poly.type
_entity_poly.pdbx_seq_one_letter_code
_entity_poly.pdbx_strand_id
1 'polypeptide(L)'
;MLKRNLDIKLKSREEIDIMREAGKISAMALEAAGKAIVPGISTKELDEIARKCIESNGAIPSFMGVDGFPATACISVNEELIHCIPSSEKILKDGDIVSIDVGAGIHGFHGDNTKTFGCGKISTEAQKLLDVTSESLKKGIEQAVVGNKIGDIGHAVQSYVESFGYSVIKNFVGHGIGRSVHEAPSIPNFGKKHSGEVLENGLVIAIEPMVSIGSADLEAKLPGGWNVVTKDGSLCAHFEHTVAITDSGTFILTQL
;
A
#
# COMPACT_ATOMS: atom_id res chain seq x y z
N MET A 1 -31.00 -10.18 9.07
CA MET A 1 -29.63 -9.77 8.69
C MET A 1 -28.97 -9.18 9.92
N LEU A 2 -28.04 -9.91 10.55
CA LEU A 2 -27.21 -9.38 11.64
C LEU A 2 -26.32 -8.30 11.02
N LYS A 3 -26.50 -7.02 11.41
CA LYS A 3 -25.49 -5.98 11.17
C LYS A 3 -24.21 -6.47 11.84
N ARG A 4 -23.18 -6.82 11.08
CA ARG A 4 -21.83 -6.89 11.62
C ARG A 4 -21.51 -5.47 12.10
N ASN A 5 -21.51 -5.28 13.42
CA ASN A 5 -20.96 -4.07 14.03
C ASN A 5 -19.44 -4.17 13.82
N LEU A 6 -18.97 -3.73 12.66
CA LEU A 6 -17.57 -3.42 12.47
C LEU A 6 -17.30 -2.18 13.34
N ASP A 7 -16.31 -2.27 14.22
CA ASP A 7 -15.90 -1.14 15.07
C ASP A 7 -15.10 -0.13 14.20
N ILE A 8 -15.83 0.53 13.27
CA ILE A 8 -15.26 1.56 12.39
C ILE A 8 -15.04 2.82 13.20
N LYS A 9 -13.79 3.27 13.27
CA LYS A 9 -13.38 4.45 14.03
C LYS A 9 -13.24 5.66 13.11
N LEU A 10 -14.19 6.60 13.22
CA LEU A 10 -14.10 7.88 12.53
C LEU A 10 -13.14 8.81 13.31
N LYS A 11 -12.30 9.52 12.60
CA LYS A 11 -11.27 10.41 13.14
C LYS A 11 -11.78 11.84 13.19
N SER A 12 -11.45 12.56 14.26
CA SER A 12 -11.66 14.00 14.33
C SER A 12 -10.73 14.74 13.37
N ARG A 13 -10.97 16.03 13.16
CA ARG A 13 -10.09 16.87 12.34
C ARG A 13 -8.68 16.92 12.89
N GLU A 14 -8.53 17.04 14.19
CA GLU A 14 -7.25 17.07 14.90
C GLU A 14 -6.50 15.74 14.74
N GLU A 15 -7.22 14.60 14.81
CA GLU A 15 -6.62 13.28 14.59
C GLU A 15 -6.17 13.11 13.13
N ILE A 16 -6.95 13.60 12.16
CA ILE A 16 -6.56 13.61 10.73
C ILE A 16 -5.32 14.48 10.49
N ASP A 17 -5.18 15.60 11.19
CA ASP A 17 -4.00 16.46 11.08
C ASP A 17 -2.73 15.76 11.62
N ILE A 18 -2.84 14.99 12.71
CA ILE A 18 -1.74 14.14 13.21
C ILE A 18 -1.43 13.03 12.20
N MET A 19 -2.45 12.39 11.63
CA MET A 19 -2.26 11.34 10.63
C MET A 19 -1.63 11.88 9.34
N ARG A 20 -1.89 13.15 9.00
CA ARG A 20 -1.20 13.83 7.88
C ARG A 20 0.28 14.01 8.16
N GLU A 21 0.68 14.29 9.41
CA GLU A 21 2.09 14.34 9.80
C GLU A 21 2.74 12.97 9.66
N ALA A 22 2.11 11.91 10.20
CA ALA A 22 2.56 10.53 10.05
C ALA A 22 2.69 10.14 8.55
N GLY A 23 1.68 10.46 7.75
CA GLY A 23 1.66 10.17 6.31
C GLY A 23 2.74 10.89 5.53
N LYS A 24 3.05 12.15 5.87
CA LYS A 24 4.17 12.88 5.26
C LYS A 24 5.52 12.24 5.58
N ILE A 25 5.72 11.80 6.84
CA ILE A 25 6.96 11.12 7.23
C ILE A 25 7.09 9.79 6.48
N SER A 26 6.00 9.02 6.36
CA SER A 26 5.97 7.80 5.57
C SER A 26 6.31 8.09 4.09
N ALA A 27 5.71 9.12 3.48
CA ALA A 27 6.02 9.53 2.11
C ALA A 27 7.49 9.95 1.93
N MET A 28 8.07 10.66 2.91
CA MET A 28 9.50 11.01 2.90
C MET A 28 10.39 9.75 2.95
N ALA A 29 10.05 8.78 3.77
CA ALA A 29 10.79 7.52 3.88
C ALA A 29 10.73 6.70 2.59
N LEU A 30 9.53 6.60 1.99
CA LEU A 30 9.29 5.95 0.71
C LEU A 30 10.12 6.60 -0.41
N GLU A 31 10.08 7.91 -0.53
CA GLU A 31 10.86 8.64 -1.54
C GLU A 31 12.38 8.57 -1.29
N ALA A 32 12.83 8.57 -0.02
CA ALA A 32 14.24 8.41 0.30
C ALA A 32 14.77 7.04 -0.12
N ALA A 33 14.05 5.96 0.21
CA ALA A 33 14.40 4.61 -0.21
C ALA A 33 14.28 4.45 -1.74
N GLY A 34 13.21 4.98 -2.36
CA GLY A 34 12.99 4.92 -3.80
C GLY A 34 14.10 5.61 -4.61
N LYS A 35 14.61 6.77 -4.16
CA LYS A 35 15.72 7.47 -4.78
C LYS A 35 17.08 6.74 -4.66
N ALA A 36 17.20 5.84 -3.71
CA ALA A 36 18.41 5.05 -3.51
C ALA A 36 18.43 3.78 -4.37
N ILE A 37 17.34 3.46 -5.09
CA ILE A 37 17.27 2.28 -5.94
C ILE A 37 18.25 2.41 -7.11
N VAL A 38 19.28 1.56 -7.07
CA VAL A 38 20.28 1.38 -8.15
C VAL A 38 20.65 -0.09 -8.24
N PRO A 39 21.09 -0.59 -9.41
CA PRO A 39 21.64 -1.94 -9.49
C PRO A 39 22.81 -2.13 -8.51
N GLY A 40 22.78 -3.22 -7.74
CA GLY A 40 23.79 -3.56 -6.75
C GLY A 40 23.42 -3.21 -5.30
N ILE A 41 22.38 -2.41 -5.06
CA ILE A 41 21.86 -2.19 -3.69
C ILE A 41 21.07 -3.41 -3.20
N SER A 42 21.17 -3.71 -1.92
CA SER A 42 20.34 -4.75 -1.29
C SER A 42 19.01 -4.18 -0.78
N THR A 43 17.99 -5.05 -0.68
CA THR A 43 16.71 -4.64 -0.07
C THR A 43 16.88 -4.26 1.40
N LYS A 44 17.89 -4.82 2.11
CA LYS A 44 18.22 -4.45 3.48
C LYS A 44 18.72 -3.01 3.60
N GLU A 45 19.56 -2.56 2.67
CA GLU A 45 20.05 -1.16 2.65
C GLU A 45 18.89 -0.17 2.41
N LEU A 46 17.92 -0.53 1.56
CA LEU A 46 16.73 0.29 1.34
C LEU A 46 15.85 0.39 2.62
N ASP A 47 15.68 -0.71 3.35
CA ASP A 47 14.99 -0.75 4.64
C ASP A 47 15.67 0.18 5.68
N GLU A 48 17.01 0.15 5.73
CA GLU A 48 17.79 1.00 6.64
C GLU A 48 17.67 2.49 6.28
N ILE A 49 17.59 2.83 4.99
CA ILE A 49 17.35 4.21 4.53
C ILE A 49 15.98 4.69 4.96
N ALA A 50 14.93 3.87 4.75
CA ALA A 50 13.58 4.19 5.19
C ALA A 50 13.52 4.39 6.71
N ARG A 51 14.13 3.48 7.48
CA ARG A 51 14.23 3.55 8.93
C ARG A 51 14.87 4.84 9.43
N LYS A 52 16.04 5.17 8.90
CA LYS A 52 16.76 6.41 9.26
C LYS A 52 15.93 7.65 8.98
N CYS A 53 15.19 7.66 7.85
CA CYS A 53 14.32 8.78 7.51
C CYS A 53 13.19 8.91 8.53
N ILE A 54 12.51 7.83 8.91
CA ILE A 54 11.43 7.84 9.90
C ILE A 54 11.95 8.32 11.26
N GLU A 55 13.01 7.69 11.76
CA GLU A 55 13.57 7.97 13.09
C GLU A 55 14.11 9.41 13.19
N SER A 56 14.75 9.94 12.13
CA SER A 56 15.26 11.32 12.10
C SER A 56 14.17 12.39 12.08
N ASN A 57 12.94 12.01 11.74
CA ASN A 57 11.76 12.87 11.81
C ASN A 57 10.95 12.67 13.13
N GLY A 58 11.51 11.96 14.13
CA GLY A 58 10.89 11.76 15.44
C GLY A 58 9.73 10.77 15.45
N ALA A 59 9.56 9.99 14.36
CA ALA A 59 8.53 8.97 14.23
C ALA A 59 9.09 7.55 14.47
N ILE A 60 8.22 6.58 14.54
CA ILE A 60 8.57 5.16 14.66
C ILE A 60 8.16 4.40 13.39
N PRO A 61 8.92 3.34 12.98
CA PRO A 61 8.47 2.43 11.94
C PRO A 61 7.19 1.71 12.34
N SER A 62 6.13 1.84 11.55
CA SER A 62 4.80 1.31 11.89
C SER A 62 4.72 -0.21 11.83
N PHE A 63 5.50 -0.86 10.97
CA PHE A 63 5.40 -2.30 10.72
C PHE A 63 6.24 -3.15 11.66
N MET A 64 7.29 -2.57 12.24
CA MET A 64 8.21 -3.33 13.10
C MET A 64 7.49 -3.93 14.31
N GLY A 65 7.47 -5.25 14.39
CA GLY A 65 6.82 -6.02 15.45
C GLY A 65 5.34 -6.35 15.20
N VAL A 66 4.70 -5.79 14.17
CA VAL A 66 3.31 -6.14 13.80
C VAL A 66 3.31 -7.59 13.30
N ASP A 67 2.51 -8.44 13.95
CA ASP A 67 2.45 -9.89 13.69
C ASP A 67 3.82 -10.59 13.64
N GLY A 68 4.84 -9.97 14.28
CA GLY A 68 6.21 -10.46 14.30
C GLY A 68 7.06 -10.03 13.09
N PHE A 69 6.61 -9.09 12.27
CA PHE A 69 7.41 -8.56 11.15
C PHE A 69 8.72 -7.92 11.66
N PRO A 70 9.91 -8.29 11.12
CA PRO A 70 11.19 -7.94 11.74
C PRO A 70 11.84 -6.66 11.20
N ALA A 71 11.18 -5.93 10.27
CA ALA A 71 11.80 -4.84 9.53
C ALA A 71 10.95 -3.55 9.54
N THR A 72 11.48 -2.48 8.96
CA THR A 72 10.83 -1.17 8.83
C THR A 72 9.83 -1.14 7.68
N ALA A 73 10.22 -1.74 6.56
CA ALA A 73 9.48 -1.74 5.32
C ALA A 73 9.37 -3.15 4.74
N CYS A 74 8.28 -3.45 4.02
CA CYS A 74 8.22 -4.59 3.12
C CYS A 74 8.85 -4.18 1.79
N ILE A 75 9.80 -4.98 1.27
CA ILE A 75 10.47 -4.66 -0.01
C ILE A 75 10.40 -5.88 -0.92
N SER A 76 9.57 -5.78 -1.94
CA SER A 76 9.19 -6.88 -2.83
C SER A 76 9.73 -6.62 -4.23
N VAL A 77 10.33 -7.63 -4.87
CA VAL A 77 11.03 -7.50 -6.16
C VAL A 77 10.38 -8.41 -7.21
N ASN A 78 9.98 -7.85 -8.34
CA ASN A 78 9.45 -8.55 -9.52
C ASN A 78 8.15 -9.34 -9.23
N GLU A 79 8.25 -10.67 -9.10
CA GLU A 79 7.15 -11.57 -8.75
C GLU A 79 6.77 -11.55 -7.26
N GLU A 80 7.60 -10.93 -6.42
CA GLU A 80 7.29 -10.71 -5.01
C GLU A 80 6.25 -9.61 -4.88
N LEU A 81 5.15 -9.90 -4.20
CA LEU A 81 4.00 -9.02 -4.11
C LEU A 81 4.01 -8.16 -2.85
N ILE A 82 4.02 -8.81 -1.69
CA ILE A 82 3.80 -8.14 -0.39
C ILE A 82 4.47 -8.92 0.75
N HIS A 83 4.67 -8.26 1.87
CA HIS A 83 5.22 -8.84 3.10
C HIS A 83 6.62 -9.44 2.93
N CYS A 84 7.40 -8.97 1.95
CA CYS A 84 8.74 -9.46 1.74
C CYS A 84 9.71 -8.83 2.72
N ILE A 85 10.40 -9.71 3.49
CA ILE A 85 11.36 -9.31 4.50
C ILE A 85 12.65 -8.85 3.81
N PRO A 86 13.11 -7.60 4.04
CA PRO A 86 14.36 -7.10 3.47
C PRO A 86 15.58 -7.96 3.85
N SER A 87 16.44 -8.25 2.88
CA SER A 87 17.61 -9.11 3.04
C SER A 87 18.86 -8.50 2.42
N SER A 88 20.02 -8.72 3.05
CA SER A 88 21.32 -8.38 2.46
C SER A 88 21.72 -9.26 1.27
N GLU A 89 21.04 -10.40 1.09
CA GLU A 89 21.28 -11.32 -0.01
C GLU A 89 20.43 -10.98 -1.25
N LYS A 90 19.34 -10.25 -1.08
CA LYS A 90 18.47 -9.80 -2.18
C LYS A 90 19.04 -8.51 -2.76
N ILE A 91 19.87 -8.67 -3.79
CA ILE A 91 20.56 -7.57 -4.49
C ILE A 91 19.79 -7.23 -5.75
N LEU A 92 19.47 -5.94 -5.92
CA LEU A 92 18.74 -5.44 -7.09
C LEU A 92 19.61 -5.43 -8.35
N LYS A 93 18.97 -5.67 -9.48
CA LYS A 93 19.57 -5.72 -10.81
C LYS A 93 18.93 -4.69 -11.73
N ASP A 94 19.64 -4.33 -12.78
CA ASP A 94 19.09 -3.51 -13.87
C ASP A 94 17.87 -4.24 -14.49
N GLY A 95 16.75 -3.53 -14.59
CA GLY A 95 15.50 -4.09 -15.09
C GLY A 95 14.52 -4.57 -14.03
N ASP A 96 14.92 -4.71 -12.76
CA ASP A 96 14.00 -5.08 -11.67
C ASP A 96 12.95 -3.99 -11.44
N ILE A 97 11.76 -4.40 -11.00
CA ILE A 97 10.78 -3.52 -10.36
C ILE A 97 10.73 -3.82 -8.87
N VAL A 98 10.58 -2.79 -8.06
CA VAL A 98 10.71 -2.89 -6.60
C VAL A 98 9.56 -2.17 -5.94
N SER A 99 8.68 -2.90 -5.26
CA SER A 99 7.64 -2.32 -4.41
C SER A 99 8.21 -2.08 -3.02
N ILE A 100 8.15 -0.85 -2.55
CA ILE A 100 8.49 -0.47 -1.19
C ILE A 100 7.20 -0.06 -0.50
N ASP A 101 6.86 -0.78 0.55
CA ASP A 101 5.71 -0.56 1.40
C ASP A 101 6.20 -0.17 2.79
N VAL A 102 5.82 1.03 3.27
CA VAL A 102 6.37 1.62 4.48
C VAL A 102 5.35 2.46 5.23
N GLY A 103 5.29 2.26 6.54
CA GLY A 103 4.46 3.04 7.44
C GLY A 103 5.27 3.81 8.49
N ALA A 104 4.80 5.00 8.86
CA ALA A 104 5.34 5.80 9.96
C ALA A 104 4.29 6.10 11.00
N GLY A 105 4.68 6.03 12.29
CA GLY A 105 3.82 6.32 13.44
C GLY A 105 4.31 7.51 14.25
N ILE A 106 3.43 8.46 14.56
CA ILE A 106 3.73 9.59 15.43
C ILE A 106 2.50 9.93 16.28
N HIS A 107 2.71 10.32 17.54
CA HIS A 107 1.63 10.67 18.49
C HIS A 107 0.52 9.62 18.62
N GLY A 108 0.86 8.34 18.40
CA GLY A 108 -0.07 7.21 18.50
C GLY A 108 -1.01 7.07 17.28
N PHE A 109 -0.66 7.67 16.15
CA PHE A 109 -1.34 7.49 14.87
C PHE A 109 -0.35 7.08 13.78
N HIS A 110 -0.86 6.42 12.73
CA HIS A 110 -0.08 5.85 11.65
C HIS A 110 -0.47 6.43 10.29
N GLY A 111 0.49 6.44 9.39
CA GLY A 111 0.29 6.64 7.95
C GLY A 111 1.06 5.58 7.20
N ASP A 112 0.48 5.10 6.10
CA ASP A 112 0.92 3.94 5.34
C ASP A 112 0.89 4.23 3.86
N ASN A 113 1.94 3.85 3.13
CA ASN A 113 1.98 4.01 1.69
C ASN A 113 2.97 3.10 0.98
N THR A 114 2.62 2.75 -0.24
CA THR A 114 3.41 1.87 -1.09
C THR A 114 3.57 2.46 -2.50
N LYS A 115 4.75 2.23 -3.08
CA LYS A 115 5.01 2.54 -4.49
C LYS A 115 5.98 1.53 -5.08
N THR A 116 5.70 1.13 -6.32
CA THR A 116 6.62 0.33 -7.12
C THR A 116 7.50 1.24 -7.97
N PHE A 117 8.81 1.01 -7.93
CA PHE A 117 9.85 1.75 -8.64
C PHE A 117 10.56 0.83 -9.64
N GLY A 118 11.12 1.40 -10.70
CA GLY A 118 12.07 0.69 -11.57
C GLY A 118 13.50 0.81 -11.05
N CYS A 119 14.28 -0.27 -11.16
CA CYS A 119 15.72 -0.27 -10.93
C CYS A 119 16.44 -0.20 -12.28
N GLY A 120 17.11 0.90 -12.56
CA GLY A 120 17.75 1.13 -13.86
C GLY A 120 16.74 1.19 -15.02
N LYS A 121 17.00 0.45 -16.10
CA LYS A 121 16.13 0.43 -17.29
C LYS A 121 15.18 -0.75 -17.26
N ILE A 122 13.94 -0.52 -16.87
CA ILE A 122 12.89 -1.54 -16.89
C ILE A 122 12.30 -1.74 -18.28
N SER A 123 11.63 -2.87 -18.50
CA SER A 123 10.95 -3.19 -19.75
C SER A 123 9.70 -2.31 -19.96
N THR A 124 9.26 -2.18 -21.21
CA THR A 124 8.00 -1.48 -21.55
C THR A 124 6.79 -2.14 -20.88
N GLU A 125 6.80 -3.46 -20.75
CA GLU A 125 5.74 -4.21 -20.06
C GLU A 125 5.70 -3.90 -18.56
N ALA A 126 6.87 -3.89 -17.91
CA ALA A 126 6.99 -3.50 -16.52
C ALA A 126 6.53 -2.04 -16.29
N GLN A 127 6.97 -1.10 -17.14
CA GLN A 127 6.51 0.29 -17.05
C GLN A 127 4.99 0.40 -17.21
N LYS A 128 4.39 -0.33 -18.15
CA LYS A 128 2.95 -0.35 -18.32
C LYS A 128 2.23 -0.91 -17.09
N LEU A 129 2.77 -1.95 -16.44
CA LEU A 129 2.22 -2.47 -15.19
C LEU A 129 2.22 -1.40 -14.09
N LEU A 130 3.34 -0.69 -13.91
CA LEU A 130 3.45 0.40 -12.93
C LEU A 130 2.43 1.50 -13.22
N ASP A 131 2.32 1.94 -14.47
CA ASP A 131 1.40 3.00 -14.88
C ASP A 131 -0.07 2.59 -14.64
N VAL A 132 -0.45 1.38 -15.03
CA VAL A 132 -1.82 0.85 -14.83
C VAL A 132 -2.14 0.73 -13.34
N THR A 133 -1.23 0.21 -12.53
CA THR A 133 -1.46 0.03 -11.10
C THR A 133 -1.58 1.38 -10.39
N SER A 134 -0.68 2.32 -10.68
CA SER A 134 -0.73 3.69 -10.14
C SER A 134 -2.01 4.42 -10.53
N GLU A 135 -2.43 4.33 -11.79
CA GLU A 135 -3.66 4.97 -12.24
C GLU A 135 -4.91 4.30 -11.64
N SER A 136 -4.89 2.98 -11.43
CA SER A 136 -5.99 2.28 -10.76
C SER A 136 -6.20 2.76 -9.32
N LEU A 137 -5.11 3.06 -8.59
CA LEU A 137 -5.18 3.69 -7.27
C LEU A 137 -5.90 5.03 -7.32
N LYS A 138 -5.56 5.89 -8.29
CA LYS A 138 -6.25 7.18 -8.47
C LYS A 138 -7.74 6.99 -8.73
N LYS A 139 -8.11 6.00 -9.58
CA LYS A 139 -9.52 5.67 -9.86
C LYS A 139 -10.26 5.22 -8.60
N GLY A 140 -9.59 4.49 -7.71
CA GLY A 140 -10.12 4.13 -6.39
C GLY A 140 -10.32 5.36 -5.50
N ILE A 141 -9.31 6.22 -5.40
CA ILE A 141 -9.35 7.45 -4.59
C ILE A 141 -10.46 8.41 -5.06
N GLU A 142 -10.70 8.53 -6.37
CA GLU A 142 -11.79 9.34 -6.94
C GLU A 142 -13.18 8.88 -6.43
N GLN A 143 -13.33 7.61 -6.02
CA GLN A 143 -14.57 7.07 -5.46
C GLN A 143 -14.64 7.18 -3.92
N ALA A 144 -13.55 7.52 -3.27
CA ALA A 144 -13.47 7.63 -1.81
C ALA A 144 -14.09 8.94 -1.30
N VAL A 145 -15.38 9.14 -1.54
CA VAL A 145 -16.14 10.34 -1.17
C VAL A 145 -17.29 9.99 -0.23
N VAL A 146 -17.65 10.93 0.66
CA VAL A 146 -18.76 10.74 1.62
C VAL A 146 -20.05 10.36 0.87
N GLY A 147 -20.73 9.32 1.36
CA GLY A 147 -21.96 8.78 0.80
C GLY A 147 -21.78 7.67 -0.23
N ASN A 148 -20.62 7.54 -0.85
CA ASN A 148 -20.28 6.35 -1.64
C ASN A 148 -20.08 5.14 -0.71
N LYS A 149 -19.86 3.96 -1.28
CA LYS A 149 -19.61 2.72 -0.55
C LYS A 149 -18.25 2.13 -0.89
N ILE A 150 -17.73 1.29 -0.01
CA ILE A 150 -16.45 0.60 -0.20
C ILE A 150 -16.39 -0.10 -1.56
N GLY A 151 -17.48 -0.75 -1.99
CA GLY A 151 -17.54 -1.43 -3.28
C GLY A 151 -17.43 -0.52 -4.51
N ASP A 152 -17.67 0.78 -4.36
CA ASP A 152 -17.45 1.74 -5.45
C ASP A 152 -15.96 1.93 -5.70
N ILE A 153 -15.13 1.97 -4.64
CA ILE A 153 -13.67 2.00 -4.71
C ILE A 153 -13.16 0.75 -5.43
N GLY A 154 -13.50 -0.44 -4.90
CA GLY A 154 -13.01 -1.71 -5.45
C GLY A 154 -13.45 -1.94 -6.89
N HIS A 155 -14.68 -1.56 -7.24
CA HIS A 155 -15.17 -1.66 -8.61
C HIS A 155 -14.38 -0.76 -9.58
N ALA A 156 -14.06 0.47 -9.17
CA ALA A 156 -13.30 1.40 -10.00
C ALA A 156 -11.88 0.87 -10.27
N VAL A 157 -11.19 0.38 -9.22
CA VAL A 157 -9.88 -0.25 -9.34
C VAL A 157 -9.93 -1.45 -10.27
N GLN A 158 -10.80 -2.42 -9.98
CA GLN A 158 -10.91 -3.67 -10.72
C GLN A 158 -11.23 -3.44 -12.19
N SER A 159 -12.24 -2.62 -12.48
CA SER A 159 -12.67 -2.37 -13.86
C SER A 159 -11.56 -1.73 -14.69
N TYR A 160 -10.77 -0.85 -14.09
CA TYR A 160 -9.64 -0.21 -14.77
C TYR A 160 -8.53 -1.23 -15.06
N VAL A 161 -8.08 -1.97 -14.06
CA VAL A 161 -7.01 -2.98 -14.18
C VAL A 161 -7.36 -4.07 -15.22
N GLU A 162 -8.57 -4.66 -15.09
CA GLU A 162 -9.02 -5.75 -15.97
C GLU A 162 -9.21 -5.29 -17.42
N SER A 163 -9.44 -3.99 -17.70
CA SER A 163 -9.50 -3.45 -19.07
C SER A 163 -8.17 -3.56 -19.82
N PHE A 164 -7.05 -3.73 -19.13
CA PHE A 164 -5.72 -3.98 -19.70
C PHE A 164 -5.35 -5.45 -19.77
N GLY A 165 -6.25 -6.35 -19.35
CA GLY A 165 -6.01 -7.79 -19.30
C GLY A 165 -5.14 -8.23 -18.11
N TYR A 166 -4.97 -7.36 -17.10
CA TYR A 166 -4.22 -7.64 -15.88
C TYR A 166 -5.14 -8.18 -14.78
N SER A 167 -4.56 -8.82 -13.77
CA SER A 167 -5.28 -9.44 -12.67
C SER A 167 -5.17 -8.60 -11.39
N VAL A 168 -6.31 -8.29 -10.76
CA VAL A 168 -6.35 -7.72 -9.41
C VAL A 168 -6.18 -8.84 -8.40
N ILE A 169 -5.24 -8.69 -7.48
CA ILE A 169 -5.05 -9.60 -6.34
C ILE A 169 -6.22 -9.44 -5.36
N LYS A 170 -6.79 -10.58 -4.93
CA LYS A 170 -7.99 -10.60 -4.07
C LYS A 170 -7.73 -11.13 -2.66
N ASN A 171 -6.55 -11.68 -2.42
CA ASN A 171 -6.17 -12.26 -1.13
C ASN A 171 -5.78 -11.22 -0.09
N PHE A 172 -5.32 -10.06 -0.55
CA PHE A 172 -4.95 -8.92 0.26
C PHE A 172 -5.80 -7.72 -0.15
N VAL A 173 -6.13 -6.88 0.83
CA VAL A 173 -7.06 -5.78 0.66
C VAL A 173 -6.64 -4.60 1.53
N GLY A 174 -7.00 -3.41 1.15
CA GLY A 174 -6.81 -2.23 1.95
C GLY A 174 -7.62 -2.26 3.26
N HIS A 175 -7.41 -1.30 4.12
CA HIS A 175 -7.91 -1.32 5.48
C HIS A 175 -8.21 0.09 6.02
N GLY A 176 -8.99 0.16 7.09
CA GLY A 176 -9.00 1.34 7.93
C GLY A 176 -7.63 1.51 8.60
N ILE A 177 -7.24 2.75 8.90
CA ILE A 177 -5.98 3.06 9.58
C ILE A 177 -6.18 4.19 10.57
N GLY A 178 -5.42 4.19 11.65
CA GLY A 178 -5.51 5.21 12.68
C GLY A 178 -4.55 4.99 13.83
N ARG A 179 -5.06 4.56 14.99
CA ARG A 179 -4.24 4.21 16.17
C ARG A 179 -3.56 2.85 16.03
N SER A 180 -4.06 2.03 15.12
CA SER A 180 -3.39 0.82 14.65
C SER A 180 -3.15 0.96 13.16
N VAL A 181 -2.12 0.28 12.64
CA VAL A 181 -1.87 0.23 11.19
C VAL A 181 -3.09 -0.37 10.51
N HIS A 182 -3.58 -1.50 11.00
CA HIS A 182 -4.77 -2.15 10.48
C HIS A 182 -5.96 -1.94 11.41
N GLU A 183 -7.00 -1.27 10.90
CA GLU A 183 -8.30 -1.08 11.54
C GLU A 183 -9.43 -1.52 10.59
N ALA A 184 -10.65 -1.65 11.12
CA ALA A 184 -11.84 -1.78 10.28
C ALA A 184 -12.13 -0.46 9.54
N PRO A 185 -12.72 -0.50 8.33
CA PRO A 185 -13.16 -1.68 7.59
C PRO A 185 -12.08 -2.22 6.64
N SER A 186 -12.28 -3.42 6.09
CA SER A 186 -11.52 -3.89 4.92
C SER A 186 -11.92 -3.13 3.66
N ILE A 187 -10.95 -2.79 2.81
CA ILE A 187 -11.13 -2.02 1.57
C ILE A 187 -10.67 -2.86 0.37
N PRO A 188 -11.51 -3.76 -0.16
CA PRO A 188 -11.14 -4.57 -1.30
C PRO A 188 -10.89 -3.73 -2.56
N ASN A 189 -9.88 -4.13 -3.34
CA ASN A 189 -9.57 -3.54 -4.65
C ASN A 189 -10.43 -4.13 -5.78
N PHE A 190 -11.53 -4.79 -5.44
CA PHE A 190 -12.48 -5.45 -6.33
C PHE A 190 -13.87 -5.41 -5.71
N GLY A 191 -14.90 -5.62 -6.52
CA GLY A 191 -16.26 -5.71 -6.01
C GLY A 191 -17.33 -5.14 -6.92
N LYS A 192 -18.54 -4.98 -6.36
CA LYS A 192 -19.70 -4.44 -7.06
C LYS A 192 -19.96 -3.00 -6.62
N LYS A 193 -20.34 -2.15 -7.56
CA LYS A 193 -20.83 -0.80 -7.24
C LYS A 193 -21.93 -0.84 -6.19
N HIS A 194 -21.93 0.15 -5.32
CA HIS A 194 -22.94 0.38 -4.29
C HIS A 194 -23.07 -0.76 -3.27
N SER A 195 -22.00 -1.56 -3.08
CA SER A 195 -21.92 -2.62 -2.06
C SER A 195 -20.99 -2.25 -0.91
N GLY A 196 -21.15 -2.91 0.22
CA GLY A 196 -20.33 -2.69 1.43
C GLY A 196 -20.81 -1.51 2.26
N GLU A 197 -19.97 -1.10 3.20
CA GLU A 197 -20.20 -0.02 4.14
C GLU A 197 -20.19 1.34 3.42
N VAL A 198 -20.97 2.29 3.98
CA VAL A 198 -20.98 3.67 3.50
C VAL A 198 -19.71 4.38 3.97
N LEU A 199 -19.11 5.18 3.09
CA LEU A 199 -17.98 6.03 3.41
C LEU A 199 -18.49 7.27 4.15
N GLU A 200 -18.07 7.44 5.38
CA GLU A 200 -18.52 8.49 6.27
C GLU A 200 -17.45 9.56 6.50
N ASN A 201 -17.87 10.75 6.87
CA ASN A 201 -16.97 11.85 7.25
C ASN A 201 -16.10 11.46 8.44
N GLY A 202 -14.77 11.63 8.32
CA GLY A 202 -13.78 11.23 9.32
C GLY A 202 -13.25 9.80 9.14
N LEU A 203 -13.69 9.05 8.13
CA LEU A 203 -13.11 7.75 7.81
C LEU A 203 -11.74 7.95 7.17
N VAL A 204 -10.72 7.26 7.71
CA VAL A 204 -9.36 7.20 7.14
C VAL A 204 -9.02 5.77 6.78
N ILE A 205 -8.61 5.56 5.53
CA ILE A 205 -8.38 4.24 4.95
C ILE A 205 -7.09 4.19 4.12
N ALA A 206 -6.50 3.01 4.01
CA ALA A 206 -5.52 2.65 3.00
C ALA A 206 -6.24 2.09 1.77
N ILE A 207 -5.93 2.60 0.60
CA ILE A 207 -6.36 2.06 -0.70
C ILE A 207 -5.09 1.58 -1.40
N GLU A 208 -4.99 0.29 -1.67
CA GLU A 208 -3.72 -0.37 -2.01
C GLU A 208 -3.89 -1.42 -3.13
N PRO A 209 -4.18 -1.04 -4.36
CA PRO A 209 -4.25 -1.98 -5.45
C PRO A 209 -2.95 -2.75 -5.66
N MET A 210 -3.08 -4.07 -5.68
CA MET A 210 -2.05 -5.02 -6.03
C MET A 210 -2.44 -5.69 -7.34
N VAL A 211 -1.56 -5.63 -8.34
CA VAL A 211 -1.85 -6.03 -9.71
C VAL A 211 -0.76 -6.95 -10.24
N SER A 212 -1.16 -8.05 -10.87
CA SER A 212 -0.27 -8.96 -11.62
C SER A 212 -0.53 -8.87 -13.12
N ILE A 213 0.51 -8.96 -13.94
CA ILE A 213 0.36 -9.09 -15.40
C ILE A 213 -0.16 -10.47 -15.81
N GLY A 214 -0.07 -11.47 -14.93
CA GLY A 214 -0.51 -12.85 -15.15
C GLY A 214 -1.63 -13.24 -14.18
N SER A 215 -1.49 -14.42 -13.55
CA SER A 215 -2.47 -14.94 -12.59
C SER A 215 -2.50 -14.12 -11.30
N ALA A 216 -3.67 -14.14 -10.65
CA ALA A 216 -3.83 -13.61 -9.30
C ALA A 216 -3.51 -14.65 -8.20
N ASP A 217 -3.08 -15.85 -8.57
CA ASP A 217 -2.75 -16.91 -7.62
C ASP A 217 -1.44 -16.62 -6.92
N LEU A 218 -1.43 -16.81 -5.60
CA LEU A 218 -0.29 -16.47 -4.74
C LEU A 218 0.19 -17.67 -3.95
N GLU A 219 1.46 -17.61 -3.51
CA GLU A 219 2.02 -18.50 -2.51
C GLU A 219 2.93 -17.72 -1.56
N ALA A 220 2.99 -18.14 -0.30
CA ALA A 220 3.96 -17.64 0.68
C ALA A 220 5.22 -18.53 0.65
N LYS A 221 6.39 -17.91 0.60
CA LYS A 221 7.68 -18.64 0.53
C LYS A 221 8.28 -18.91 1.89
N LEU A 222 7.90 -18.16 2.93
CA LEU A 222 8.41 -18.32 4.28
C LEU A 222 7.31 -18.71 5.27
N PRO A 223 7.66 -19.39 6.38
CA PRO A 223 6.74 -19.63 7.49
C PRO A 223 6.15 -18.32 8.01
N GLY A 224 4.91 -18.37 8.49
CA GLY A 224 4.21 -17.18 8.98
C GLY A 224 3.52 -16.36 7.88
N GLY A 225 3.60 -16.77 6.62
CA GLY A 225 2.95 -16.06 5.50
C GLY A 225 3.79 -14.94 4.89
N TRP A 226 5.09 -14.88 5.22
CA TRP A 226 6.02 -13.88 4.69
C TRP A 226 6.51 -14.22 3.27
N ASN A 227 6.97 -13.18 2.57
CA ASN A 227 7.46 -13.27 1.19
C ASN A 227 6.41 -13.90 0.26
N VAL A 228 5.29 -13.20 0.10
CA VAL A 228 4.21 -13.62 -0.80
C VAL A 228 4.59 -13.29 -2.24
N VAL A 229 4.48 -14.29 -3.12
CA VAL A 229 4.83 -14.18 -4.53
C VAL A 229 3.67 -14.60 -5.43
N THR A 230 3.69 -14.14 -6.69
CA THR A 230 2.81 -14.69 -7.73
C THR A 230 3.21 -16.14 -8.04
N LYS A 231 2.23 -17.03 -8.11
CA LYS A 231 2.49 -18.47 -8.26
C LYS A 231 3.05 -18.85 -9.63
N ASP A 232 2.72 -18.07 -10.65
CA ASP A 232 3.17 -18.23 -12.03
C ASP A 232 4.47 -17.48 -12.35
N GLY A 233 5.04 -16.74 -11.37
CA GLY A 233 6.26 -15.94 -11.55
C GLY A 233 6.04 -14.64 -12.35
N SER A 234 4.80 -14.24 -12.55
CA SER A 234 4.48 -12.98 -13.26
C SER A 234 4.88 -11.76 -12.42
N LEU A 235 5.31 -10.69 -13.11
CA LEU A 235 5.56 -9.40 -12.48
C LEU A 235 4.28 -8.88 -11.80
N CYS A 236 4.45 -8.30 -10.62
CA CYS A 236 3.37 -7.63 -9.91
C CYS A 236 3.81 -6.26 -9.38
N ALA A 237 2.84 -5.37 -9.23
CA ALA A 237 3.06 -4.03 -8.70
C ALA A 237 2.06 -3.72 -7.58
N HIS A 238 2.48 -2.90 -6.64
CA HIS A 238 1.71 -2.44 -5.51
C HIS A 238 1.85 -0.92 -5.37
N PHE A 239 0.73 -0.23 -5.30
CA PHE A 239 0.66 1.21 -5.04
C PHE A 239 -0.38 1.46 -3.98
N GLU A 240 -0.12 2.40 -3.09
CA GLU A 240 -0.98 2.67 -1.96
C GLU A 240 -0.92 4.12 -1.52
N HIS A 241 -2.05 4.58 -0.99
CA HIS A 241 -2.13 5.81 -0.21
C HIS A 241 -3.07 5.67 0.98
N THR A 242 -2.68 6.28 2.10
CA THR A 242 -3.61 6.63 3.18
C THR A 242 -4.42 7.85 2.77
N VAL A 243 -5.75 7.73 2.79
CA VAL A 243 -6.67 8.81 2.43
C VAL A 243 -7.68 9.10 3.55
N ALA A 244 -7.94 10.36 3.80
CA ALA A 244 -8.99 10.83 4.70
C ALA A 244 -10.21 11.26 3.89
N ILE A 245 -11.39 10.73 4.23
CA ILE A 245 -12.67 11.04 3.62
C ILE A 245 -13.41 12.03 4.52
N THR A 246 -13.70 13.22 4.00
CA THR A 246 -14.34 14.28 4.77
C THR A 246 -15.45 14.97 3.97
N ASP A 247 -16.35 15.68 4.66
CA ASP A 247 -17.39 16.50 4.01
C ASP A 247 -16.81 17.61 3.12
N SER A 248 -15.56 18.03 3.36
CA SER A 248 -14.86 19.02 2.54
C SER A 248 -14.08 18.41 1.37
N GLY A 249 -14.10 17.10 1.21
CA GLY A 249 -13.41 16.36 0.15
C GLY A 249 -12.52 15.23 0.68
N THR A 250 -11.86 14.54 -0.23
CA THR A 250 -10.93 13.46 0.04
C THR A 250 -9.51 13.97 -0.02
N PHE A 251 -8.72 13.66 1.00
CA PHE A 251 -7.34 14.13 1.14
C PHE A 251 -6.38 12.94 1.19
N ILE A 252 -5.38 12.94 0.32
CA ILE A 252 -4.26 12.00 0.41
C ILE A 252 -3.34 12.49 1.53
N LEU A 253 -3.15 11.68 2.57
CA LEU A 253 -2.30 12.03 3.71
C LEU A 253 -0.82 11.69 3.48
N THR A 254 -0.52 10.75 2.58
CA THR A 254 0.80 10.22 2.26
C THR A 254 1.37 10.83 0.96
N GLN A 255 1.35 12.13 0.86
CA GLN A 255 1.98 12.88 -0.24
C GLN A 255 2.82 14.04 0.29
N LEU A 256 3.84 14.44 -0.48
CA LEU A 256 4.75 15.55 -0.17
C LEU A 256 4.28 16.86 -0.77
#